data_87c707133fcdf341146b5882522ef7a0
#
_entry.id   87c707133fcdf341146b5882522ef7a0
#
_cell.length_a   1.000
_cell.length_b   1.000
_cell.length_c   1.000
_cell.angle_alpha   90.00
_cell.angle_beta   90.00
_cell.angle_gamma   90.00
#
_symmetry.space_group_name_H-M   'P 1'
#
loop_
_entity.id
_entity.type
_entity.pdbx_description
1 polymer ?
#
loop_
_entity_poly.entity_id
_entity_poly.type
_entity_poly.pdbx_seq_one_letter_code
_entity_poly.pdbx_strand_id
1 'polypeptide(L)'
;MDKIKLVAILRGIQPAEAADHIETLINAGFRYIEIPLNSPDWQQSIPVMVRQFGERAMIGAGTVLKVEQVDFLAEAGAKLIVTPNTAPAVIRRAVDKGMLVCAGCATASEAFSALDAGAQWLKIFPSSAFGADYIRALKAVLPPEVPVLAVGGVTPENLATWIQAGCAGAGLGSDLYRAGQAVERTREQAERFISASKS
;
A
#
# COMPACT_ATOMS: atom_id res chain seq x y z
N MET A 1 -3.45 -14.46 -15.86
CA MET A 1 -3.17 -14.32 -14.41
C MET A 1 -3.07 -12.85 -14.08
N ASP A 2 -3.90 -12.34 -13.20
CA ASP A 2 -3.75 -10.97 -12.73
C ASP A 2 -2.41 -10.81 -12.03
N LYS A 3 -1.70 -9.75 -12.39
CA LYS A 3 -0.36 -9.49 -11.83
C LYS A 3 -0.47 -9.23 -10.32
N ILE A 4 0.39 -9.86 -9.52
CA ILE A 4 0.44 -9.65 -8.06
C ILE A 4 0.63 -8.16 -7.76
N LYS A 5 -0.22 -7.63 -6.87
CA LYS A 5 -0.23 -6.21 -6.48
C LYS A 5 0.78 -5.97 -5.35
N LEU A 6 1.90 -5.35 -5.66
CA LEU A 6 2.90 -4.96 -4.68
C LEU A 6 2.83 -3.46 -4.43
N VAL A 7 2.56 -3.07 -3.19
CA VAL A 7 2.52 -1.67 -2.74
C VAL A 7 3.78 -1.38 -1.93
N ALA A 8 4.62 -0.48 -2.41
CA ALA A 8 5.79 -0.02 -1.68
C ALA A 8 5.40 1.02 -0.61
N ILE A 9 5.84 0.81 0.62
CA ILE A 9 5.57 1.68 1.77
C ILE A 9 6.86 2.37 2.19
N LEU A 10 6.98 3.66 1.92
CA LEU A 10 8.19 4.46 2.19
C LEU A 10 8.10 5.22 3.51
N ARG A 11 7.84 4.50 4.60
CA ARG A 11 7.69 5.10 5.93
C ARG A 11 8.97 5.75 6.41
N GLY A 12 8.86 7.04 6.73
CA GLY A 12 9.97 7.83 7.27
C GLY A 12 10.90 8.43 6.21
N ILE A 13 10.54 8.33 4.91
CA ILE A 13 11.36 8.91 3.84
C ILE A 13 11.39 10.43 3.92
N GLN A 14 12.58 10.99 3.72
CA GLN A 14 12.79 12.44 3.66
C GLN A 14 12.49 12.97 2.25
N PRO A 15 12.04 14.25 2.11
CA PRO A 15 11.80 14.83 0.79
C PRO A 15 13.00 14.76 -0.17
N ALA A 16 14.21 14.97 0.37
CA ALA A 16 15.44 14.95 -0.43
C ALA A 16 15.81 13.57 -1.01
N GLU A 17 15.32 12.48 -0.39
CA GLU A 17 15.64 11.10 -0.79
C GLU A 17 14.54 10.48 -1.66
N ALA A 18 13.32 11.04 -1.61
CA ALA A 18 12.13 10.39 -2.14
C ALA A 18 12.24 10.07 -3.64
N ALA A 19 12.79 10.97 -4.44
CA ALA A 19 12.89 10.80 -5.89
C ALA A 19 13.75 9.59 -6.28
N ASP A 20 14.93 9.44 -5.68
CA ASP A 20 15.86 8.37 -6.02
C ASP A 20 15.31 6.99 -5.65
N HIS A 21 14.66 6.89 -4.48
CA HIS A 21 14.02 5.65 -4.05
C HIS A 21 12.81 5.29 -4.92
N ILE A 22 11.95 6.25 -5.24
CA ILE A 22 10.75 6.01 -6.07
C ILE A 22 11.17 5.63 -7.49
N GLU A 23 12.14 6.29 -8.09
CA GLU A 23 12.64 5.93 -9.41
C GLU A 23 13.20 4.51 -9.43
N THR A 24 13.98 4.15 -8.41
CA THR A 24 14.52 2.80 -8.25
C THR A 24 13.41 1.75 -8.16
N LEU A 25 12.35 2.00 -7.39
CA LEU A 25 11.19 1.10 -7.28
C LEU A 25 10.45 0.95 -8.61
N ILE A 26 10.21 2.05 -9.32
CA ILE A 26 9.54 2.02 -10.63
C ILE A 26 10.36 1.23 -11.65
N ASN A 27 11.67 1.42 -11.68
CA ASN A 27 12.58 0.71 -12.57
C ASN A 27 12.63 -0.79 -12.25
N ALA A 28 12.52 -1.19 -10.99
CA ALA A 28 12.37 -2.58 -10.58
C ALA A 28 11.03 -3.21 -10.98
N GLY A 29 9.99 -2.41 -11.22
CA GLY A 29 8.67 -2.88 -11.65
C GLY A 29 7.50 -2.55 -10.73
N PHE A 30 7.70 -1.81 -9.66
CA PHE A 30 6.63 -1.33 -8.80
C PHE A 30 5.74 -0.33 -9.54
N ARG A 31 4.42 -0.40 -9.25
CA ARG A 31 3.41 0.49 -9.84
C ARG A 31 2.52 1.16 -8.79
N TYR A 32 2.61 0.75 -7.54
CA TYR A 32 1.87 1.32 -6.41
C TYR A 32 2.87 1.70 -5.33
N ILE A 33 2.95 2.99 -5.01
CA ILE A 33 3.93 3.54 -4.06
C ILE A 33 3.22 4.53 -3.15
N GLU A 34 3.34 4.35 -1.86
CA GLU A 34 2.77 5.27 -0.88
C GLU A 34 3.83 5.81 0.08
N ILE A 35 3.69 7.09 0.43
CA ILE A 35 4.42 7.73 1.51
C ILE A 35 3.47 7.87 2.69
N PRO A 36 3.72 7.18 3.81
CA PRO A 36 2.89 7.32 5.01
C PRO A 36 2.92 8.75 5.57
N LEU A 37 1.76 9.26 6.02
CA LEU A 37 1.64 10.62 6.54
C LEU A 37 2.31 10.84 7.90
N ASN A 38 2.89 9.81 8.49
CA ASN A 38 3.81 9.93 9.61
C ASN A 38 5.29 9.95 9.18
N SER A 39 5.56 10.24 7.91
CA SER A 39 6.89 10.53 7.39
C SER A 39 7.18 12.04 7.49
N PRO A 40 8.48 12.45 7.61
CA PRO A 40 8.82 13.87 7.68
C PRO A 40 8.37 14.62 6.42
N ASP A 41 7.82 15.81 6.61
CA ASP A 41 7.51 16.78 5.55
C ASP A 41 6.78 16.19 4.32
N TRP A 42 5.88 15.23 4.56
CA TRP A 42 5.14 14.55 3.51
C TRP A 42 4.33 15.51 2.61
N GLN A 43 3.92 16.67 3.15
CA GLN A 43 3.24 17.71 2.39
C GLN A 43 4.13 18.32 1.29
N GLN A 44 5.44 18.23 1.44
CA GLN A 44 6.41 18.59 0.40
C GLN A 44 6.70 17.44 -0.53
N SER A 45 6.93 16.23 0.03
CA SER A 45 7.31 15.05 -0.75
C SER A 45 6.22 14.62 -1.72
N ILE A 46 4.99 14.41 -1.25
CA ILE A 46 3.94 13.77 -2.05
C ILE A 46 3.59 14.58 -3.30
N PRO A 47 3.33 15.91 -3.23
CA PRO A 47 3.02 16.68 -4.44
C PRO A 47 4.14 16.68 -5.48
N VAL A 48 5.39 16.70 -5.02
CA VAL A 48 6.56 16.65 -5.93
C VAL A 48 6.66 15.29 -6.60
N MET A 49 6.52 14.20 -5.83
CA MET A 49 6.60 12.83 -6.35
C MET A 49 5.45 12.52 -7.32
N VAL A 50 4.25 13.00 -7.04
CA VAL A 50 3.10 12.87 -7.95
C VAL A 50 3.38 13.55 -9.29
N ARG A 51 3.88 14.79 -9.28
CA ARG A 51 4.22 15.50 -10.52
C ARG A 51 5.32 14.79 -11.32
N GLN A 52 6.31 14.26 -10.64
CA GLN A 52 7.48 13.66 -11.28
C GLN A 52 7.22 12.24 -11.80
N PHE A 53 6.45 11.45 -11.08
CA PHE A 53 6.32 10.01 -11.33
C PHE A 53 4.89 9.53 -11.59
N GLY A 54 3.88 10.39 -11.47
CA GLY A 54 2.46 10.01 -11.56
C GLY A 54 2.03 9.38 -12.88
N GLU A 55 2.75 9.64 -13.97
CA GLU A 55 2.54 9.00 -15.28
C GLU A 55 3.13 7.57 -15.35
N ARG A 56 4.06 7.23 -14.47
CA ARG A 56 4.80 5.95 -14.48
C ARG A 56 4.32 5.00 -13.40
N ALA A 57 3.79 5.53 -12.29
CA ALA A 57 3.29 4.75 -11.17
C ALA A 57 2.16 5.49 -10.44
N MET A 58 1.32 4.75 -9.76
CA MET A 58 0.28 5.30 -8.89
C MET A 58 0.93 5.71 -7.57
N ILE A 59 1.16 7.02 -7.42
CA ILE A 59 1.75 7.60 -6.22
C ILE A 59 0.64 8.08 -5.28
N GLY A 60 0.78 7.78 -4.00
CA GLY A 60 -0.19 8.19 -3.01
C GLY A 60 0.34 8.23 -1.58
N ALA A 61 -0.57 8.09 -0.63
CA ALA A 61 -0.28 8.20 0.78
C ALA A 61 -0.80 7.01 1.58
N GLY A 62 -0.03 6.65 2.60
CA GLY A 62 -0.46 5.73 3.65
C GLY A 62 -0.70 6.43 4.98
N THR A 63 -1.25 5.71 5.94
CA THR A 63 -1.57 6.24 7.27
C THR A 63 -2.46 7.50 7.18
N VAL A 64 -3.40 7.47 6.25
CA VAL A 64 -4.38 8.55 6.06
C VAL A 64 -5.53 8.35 7.03
N LEU A 65 -5.72 9.31 7.94
CA LEU A 65 -6.61 9.17 9.09
C LEU A 65 -7.73 10.21 9.13
N LYS A 66 -7.67 11.26 8.29
CA LYS A 66 -8.59 12.40 8.32
C LYS A 66 -9.05 12.79 6.92
N VAL A 67 -10.29 13.29 6.84
CA VAL A 67 -10.89 13.75 5.58
C VAL A 67 -10.11 14.90 4.97
N GLU A 68 -9.60 15.82 5.78
CA GLU A 68 -8.81 16.97 5.31
C GLU A 68 -7.49 16.56 4.66
N GLN A 69 -6.91 15.43 5.13
CA GLN A 69 -5.73 14.85 4.49
C GLN A 69 -6.07 14.32 3.09
N VAL A 70 -7.23 13.68 2.95
CA VAL A 70 -7.72 13.23 1.63
C VAL A 70 -7.88 14.40 0.68
N ASP A 71 -8.46 15.51 1.12
CA ASP A 71 -8.65 16.70 0.30
C ASP A 71 -7.32 17.28 -0.19
N PHE A 72 -6.35 17.44 0.71
CA PHE A 72 -5.01 17.87 0.35
C PHE A 72 -4.36 16.94 -0.70
N LEU A 73 -4.46 15.63 -0.47
CA LEU A 73 -3.87 14.62 -1.37
C LEU A 73 -4.53 14.62 -2.74
N ALA A 74 -5.86 14.82 -2.80
CA ALA A 74 -6.59 14.95 -4.06
C ALA A 74 -6.14 16.18 -4.86
N GLU A 75 -6.00 17.34 -4.19
CA GLU A 75 -5.50 18.56 -4.81
C GLU A 75 -4.05 18.40 -5.31
N ALA A 76 -3.23 17.64 -4.60
CA ALA A 76 -1.88 17.28 -5.03
C ALA A 76 -1.84 16.29 -6.21
N GLY A 77 -2.97 15.72 -6.61
CA GLY A 77 -3.07 14.75 -7.70
C GLY A 77 -2.72 13.30 -7.32
N ALA A 78 -2.63 12.99 -6.03
CA ALA A 78 -2.41 11.62 -5.54
C ALA A 78 -3.56 10.69 -6.00
N LYS A 79 -3.24 9.44 -6.29
CA LYS A 79 -4.18 8.45 -6.84
C LYS A 79 -4.43 7.25 -5.93
N LEU A 80 -3.64 7.09 -4.88
CA LEU A 80 -3.70 5.95 -3.96
C LEU A 80 -3.82 6.43 -2.51
N ILE A 81 -4.82 5.91 -1.81
CA ILE A 81 -4.99 6.10 -0.37
C ILE A 81 -4.92 4.76 0.32
N VAL A 82 -4.02 4.65 1.29
CA VAL A 82 -3.89 3.47 2.16
C VAL A 82 -4.17 3.89 3.60
N THR A 83 -5.11 3.23 4.25
CA THR A 83 -5.41 3.50 5.65
C THR A 83 -4.91 2.36 6.55
N PRO A 84 -4.53 2.61 7.81
CA PRO A 84 -4.16 1.56 8.75
C PRO A 84 -5.39 0.91 9.42
N ASN A 85 -6.54 1.57 9.33
CA ASN A 85 -7.78 1.25 10.00
C ASN A 85 -8.97 1.38 9.06
N THR A 86 -10.14 1.00 9.55
CA THR A 86 -11.41 1.19 8.86
C THR A 86 -12.07 2.49 9.33
N ALA A 87 -12.01 3.50 8.50
CA ALA A 87 -12.61 4.81 8.75
C ALA A 87 -13.56 5.17 7.58
N PRO A 88 -14.86 4.85 7.66
CA PRO A 88 -15.79 5.00 6.55
C PRO A 88 -15.85 6.41 5.95
N ALA A 89 -15.72 7.45 6.77
CA ALA A 89 -15.72 8.84 6.28
C ALA A 89 -14.49 9.14 5.40
N VAL A 90 -13.31 8.67 5.80
CA VAL A 90 -12.07 8.82 5.03
C VAL A 90 -12.14 8.04 3.74
N ILE A 91 -12.63 6.78 3.80
CA ILE A 91 -12.79 5.91 2.63
C ILE A 91 -13.74 6.54 1.61
N ARG A 92 -14.95 6.92 2.02
CA ARG A 92 -15.93 7.58 1.15
C ARG A 92 -15.36 8.84 0.50
N ARG A 93 -14.70 9.68 1.29
CA ARG A 93 -14.10 10.90 0.74
C ARG A 93 -13.06 10.62 -0.34
N ALA A 94 -12.20 9.64 -0.14
CA ALA A 94 -11.18 9.25 -1.11
C ALA A 94 -11.81 8.65 -2.39
N VAL A 95 -12.84 7.82 -2.24
CA VAL A 95 -13.61 7.27 -3.36
C VAL A 95 -14.30 8.38 -4.15
N ASP A 96 -14.95 9.34 -3.48
CA ASP A 96 -15.60 10.50 -4.11
C ASP A 96 -14.61 11.37 -4.91
N LYS A 97 -13.34 11.38 -4.49
CA LYS A 97 -12.25 12.06 -5.21
C LYS A 97 -11.64 11.22 -6.33
N GLY A 98 -12.18 10.03 -6.61
CA GLY A 98 -11.70 9.14 -7.67
C GLY A 98 -10.36 8.45 -7.38
N MET A 99 -9.99 8.33 -6.12
CA MET A 99 -8.77 7.66 -5.71
C MET A 99 -8.98 6.16 -5.51
N LEU A 100 -7.95 5.35 -5.75
CA LEU A 100 -7.91 3.95 -5.33
C LEU A 100 -7.72 3.89 -3.82
N VAL A 101 -8.62 3.22 -3.12
CA VAL A 101 -8.56 3.06 -1.67
C VAL A 101 -8.25 1.61 -1.29
N CYS A 102 -7.14 1.43 -0.57
CA CYS A 102 -6.74 0.20 0.10
C CYS A 102 -6.97 0.37 1.60
N ALA A 103 -8.11 -0.07 2.08
CA ALA A 103 -8.54 0.17 3.47
C ALA A 103 -8.00 -0.89 4.41
N GLY A 104 -7.41 -0.45 5.53
CA GLY A 104 -6.98 -1.31 6.62
C GLY A 104 -8.16 -1.90 7.39
N CYS A 105 -8.08 -3.20 7.68
CA CYS A 105 -9.04 -3.91 8.52
C CYS A 105 -8.34 -5.11 9.18
N ALA A 106 -8.95 -5.60 10.26
CA ALA A 106 -8.48 -6.76 11.00
C ALA A 106 -9.59 -7.79 11.22
N THR A 107 -10.85 -7.40 11.16
CA THR A 107 -12.02 -8.27 11.40
C THR A 107 -12.97 -8.28 10.18
N ALA A 108 -13.88 -9.26 10.15
CA ALA A 108 -14.91 -9.32 9.13
C ALA A 108 -15.79 -8.07 9.13
N SER A 109 -16.22 -7.59 10.32
CA SER A 109 -17.05 -6.38 10.44
C SER A 109 -16.36 -5.14 9.87
N GLU A 110 -15.07 -4.98 10.12
CA GLU A 110 -14.28 -3.88 9.56
C GLU A 110 -14.13 -4.02 8.03
N ALA A 111 -13.85 -5.24 7.54
CA ALA A 111 -13.74 -5.49 6.10
C ALA A 111 -15.02 -5.13 5.36
N PHE A 112 -16.18 -5.59 5.83
CA PHE A 112 -17.47 -5.25 5.22
C PHE A 112 -17.80 -3.76 5.34
N SER A 113 -17.50 -3.13 6.49
CA SER A 113 -17.66 -1.68 6.65
C SER A 113 -16.81 -0.88 5.67
N ALA A 114 -15.57 -1.34 5.40
CA ALA A 114 -14.70 -0.71 4.40
C ALA A 114 -15.28 -0.85 2.98
N LEU A 115 -15.79 -2.03 2.63
CA LEU A 115 -16.41 -2.28 1.32
C LEU A 115 -17.68 -1.45 1.14
N ASP A 116 -18.53 -1.38 2.16
CA ASP A 116 -19.76 -0.55 2.15
C ASP A 116 -19.45 0.94 2.00
N ALA A 117 -18.28 1.37 2.47
CA ALA A 117 -17.78 2.73 2.27
C ALA A 117 -17.17 2.96 0.87
N GLY A 118 -17.01 1.91 0.06
CA GLY A 118 -16.52 1.97 -1.31
C GLY A 118 -15.04 1.61 -1.52
N ALA A 119 -14.36 1.07 -0.50
CA ALA A 119 -12.97 0.62 -0.66
C ALA A 119 -12.87 -0.44 -1.78
N GLN A 120 -11.92 -0.26 -2.68
CA GLN A 120 -11.72 -1.21 -3.78
C GLN A 120 -10.77 -2.35 -3.40
N TRP A 121 -9.85 -2.11 -2.47
CA TRP A 121 -8.93 -3.09 -1.92
C TRP A 121 -9.00 -3.10 -0.40
N LEU A 122 -8.73 -4.27 0.17
CA LEU A 122 -8.60 -4.44 1.62
C LEU A 122 -7.14 -4.74 1.98
N LYS A 123 -6.71 -4.18 3.09
CA LYS A 123 -5.40 -4.40 3.69
C LYS A 123 -5.61 -5.09 5.03
N ILE A 124 -5.16 -6.33 5.18
CA ILE A 124 -5.12 -7.00 6.48
C ILE A 124 -3.86 -6.57 7.21
N PHE A 125 -4.03 -5.89 8.36
CA PHE A 125 -2.92 -5.30 9.10
C PHE A 125 -3.13 -5.41 10.62
N PRO A 126 -2.11 -5.89 11.35
CA PRO A 126 -0.84 -6.46 10.88
C PRO A 126 -0.97 -7.96 10.54
N SER A 127 -0.71 -8.34 9.29
CA SER A 127 -0.89 -9.73 8.81
C SER A 127 -0.05 -10.74 9.59
N SER A 128 1.17 -10.39 10.00
CA SER A 128 2.04 -11.27 10.78
C SER A 128 1.45 -11.69 12.14
N ALA A 129 0.58 -10.86 12.72
CA ALA A 129 -0.09 -11.18 13.98
C ALA A 129 -1.26 -12.15 13.81
N PHE A 130 -1.93 -12.11 12.64
CA PHE A 130 -3.11 -12.96 12.37
C PHE A 130 -2.75 -14.27 11.66
N GLY A 131 -1.76 -14.26 10.79
CA GLY A 131 -1.33 -15.42 10.02
C GLY A 131 -2.15 -15.71 8.77
N ALA A 132 -1.61 -16.61 7.94
CA ALA A 132 -2.19 -16.95 6.65
C ALA A 132 -3.55 -17.67 6.77
N ASP A 133 -3.74 -18.49 7.80
CA ASP A 133 -5.00 -19.21 8.04
C ASP A 133 -6.15 -18.27 8.36
N TYR A 134 -5.88 -17.19 9.09
CA TYR A 134 -6.85 -16.14 9.35
C TYR A 134 -7.32 -15.47 8.06
N ILE A 135 -6.39 -15.11 7.18
CA ILE A 135 -6.72 -14.50 5.88
C ILE A 135 -7.54 -15.47 5.04
N ARG A 136 -7.16 -16.75 5.01
CA ARG A 136 -7.89 -17.80 4.28
C ARG A 136 -9.33 -17.93 4.77
N ALA A 137 -9.53 -17.92 6.09
CA ALA A 137 -10.87 -17.97 6.70
C ALA A 137 -11.69 -16.71 6.39
N LEU A 138 -11.08 -15.52 6.48
CA LEU A 138 -11.75 -14.26 6.16
C LEU A 138 -12.15 -14.19 4.69
N LYS A 139 -11.29 -14.64 3.79
CA LYS A 139 -11.58 -14.69 2.35
C LYS A 139 -12.74 -15.63 1.98
N ALA A 140 -13.05 -16.61 2.81
CA ALA A 140 -14.18 -17.52 2.56
C ALA A 140 -15.55 -16.80 2.64
N VAL A 141 -15.62 -15.65 3.31
CA VAL A 141 -16.87 -14.85 3.46
C VAL A 141 -16.83 -13.53 2.68
N LEU A 142 -15.67 -13.07 2.26
CA LEU A 142 -15.54 -11.85 1.46
C LEU A 142 -15.91 -12.10 -0.01
N PRO A 143 -16.42 -11.09 -0.73
CA PRO A 143 -16.63 -11.19 -2.17
C PRO A 143 -15.34 -11.63 -2.88
N PRO A 144 -15.38 -12.65 -3.73
CA PRO A 144 -14.17 -13.28 -4.31
C PRO A 144 -13.37 -12.32 -5.20
N GLU A 145 -14.03 -11.33 -5.80
CA GLU A 145 -13.42 -10.33 -6.68
C GLU A 145 -12.64 -9.26 -5.92
N VAL A 146 -12.85 -9.11 -4.61
CA VAL A 146 -12.18 -8.06 -3.82
C VAL A 146 -10.71 -8.44 -3.58
N PRO A 147 -9.76 -7.62 -4.07
CA PRO A 147 -8.36 -7.81 -3.76
C PRO A 147 -8.07 -7.58 -2.28
N VAL A 148 -7.46 -8.58 -1.63
CA VAL A 148 -6.97 -8.51 -0.26
C VAL A 148 -5.45 -8.51 -0.29
N LEU A 149 -4.82 -7.56 0.38
CA LEU A 149 -3.38 -7.44 0.51
C LEU A 149 -2.93 -7.79 1.93
N ALA A 150 -1.88 -8.59 2.03
CA ALA A 150 -1.20 -8.81 3.30
C ALA A 150 -0.25 -7.65 3.59
N VAL A 151 -0.32 -7.08 4.79
CA VAL A 151 0.55 -5.96 5.20
C VAL A 151 1.05 -6.18 6.62
N GLY A 152 2.36 -6.00 6.81
CA GLY A 152 3.04 -6.23 8.08
C GLY A 152 3.70 -7.61 8.15
N GLY A 153 5.03 -7.61 8.23
CA GLY A 153 5.86 -8.82 8.31
C GLY A 153 5.99 -9.58 6.99
N VAL A 154 5.69 -8.96 5.85
CA VAL A 154 5.88 -9.57 4.54
C VAL A 154 7.34 -9.45 4.11
N THR A 155 7.93 -10.57 3.72
CA THR A 155 9.31 -10.67 3.20
C THR A 155 9.30 -11.36 1.84
N PRO A 156 10.39 -11.29 1.05
CA PRO A 156 10.47 -12.05 -0.20
C PRO A 156 10.28 -13.56 0.02
N GLU A 157 10.75 -14.10 1.14
CA GLU A 157 10.69 -15.53 1.47
C GLU A 157 9.28 -16.01 1.82
N ASN A 158 8.45 -15.14 2.42
CA ASN A 158 7.09 -15.51 2.84
C ASN A 158 5.98 -14.99 1.92
N LEU A 159 6.30 -14.20 0.88
CA LEU A 159 5.31 -13.65 -0.04
C LEU A 159 4.40 -14.72 -0.62
N ALA A 160 4.98 -15.85 -1.06
CA ALA A 160 4.22 -16.97 -1.62
C ALA A 160 3.18 -17.52 -0.63
N THR A 161 3.47 -17.57 0.66
CA THR A 161 2.53 -18.02 1.70
C THR A 161 1.27 -17.14 1.75
N TRP A 162 1.43 -15.83 1.64
CA TRP A 162 0.30 -14.89 1.61
C TRP A 162 -0.52 -15.02 0.33
N ILE A 163 0.13 -15.18 -0.80
CA ILE A 163 -0.55 -15.40 -2.09
C ILE A 163 -1.34 -16.71 -2.05
N GLN A 164 -0.76 -17.80 -1.54
CA GLN A 164 -1.44 -19.09 -1.35
C GLN A 164 -2.61 -19.02 -0.36
N ALA A 165 -2.59 -18.09 0.58
CA ALA A 165 -3.71 -17.81 1.47
C ALA A 165 -4.86 -17.05 0.78
N GLY A 166 -4.67 -16.63 -0.49
CA GLY A 166 -5.67 -15.95 -1.29
C GLY A 166 -5.50 -14.43 -1.36
N CYS A 167 -4.36 -13.90 -0.91
CA CYS A 167 -4.05 -12.47 -1.11
C CYS A 167 -3.78 -12.20 -2.59
N ALA A 168 -4.28 -11.07 -3.09
CA ALA A 168 -3.98 -10.56 -4.42
C ALA A 168 -2.63 -9.84 -4.49
N GLY A 169 -1.98 -9.66 -3.36
CA GLY A 169 -0.71 -8.96 -3.25
C GLY A 169 -0.32 -8.64 -1.82
N ALA A 170 0.60 -7.70 -1.67
CA ALA A 170 1.12 -7.30 -0.36
C ALA A 170 1.54 -5.82 -0.33
N GLY A 171 1.45 -5.23 0.86
CA GLY A 171 2.12 -3.97 1.18
C GLY A 171 3.45 -4.23 1.89
N LEU A 172 4.52 -3.67 1.36
CA LEU A 172 5.89 -3.97 1.70
C LEU A 172 6.51 -2.80 2.48
N GLY A 173 6.70 -3.00 3.76
CA GLY A 173 7.26 -2.01 4.68
C GLY A 173 8.75 -2.20 4.92
N SER A 174 9.14 -2.53 6.15
CA SER A 174 10.53 -2.50 6.64
C SER A 174 11.50 -3.45 5.94
N ASP A 175 11.01 -4.50 5.27
CA ASP A 175 11.85 -5.39 4.46
C ASP A 175 12.19 -4.79 3.10
N LEU A 176 11.38 -3.87 2.60
CA LEU A 176 11.64 -3.14 1.37
C LEU A 176 12.42 -1.84 1.63
N TYR A 177 11.91 -1.02 2.57
CA TYR A 177 12.47 0.30 2.86
C TYR A 177 12.47 0.60 4.35
N ARG A 178 13.58 1.17 4.83
CA ARG A 178 13.74 1.75 6.17
C ARG A 178 14.27 3.17 6.04
N ALA A 179 13.82 4.07 6.88
CA ALA A 179 14.27 5.46 6.90
C ALA A 179 15.82 5.55 6.95
N GLY A 180 16.39 6.34 6.04
CA GLY A 180 17.83 6.54 5.93
C GLY A 180 18.62 5.40 5.28
N GLN A 181 17.96 4.36 4.72
CA GLN A 181 18.69 3.32 4.00
C GLN A 181 19.22 3.82 2.65
N ALA A 182 20.33 3.27 2.21
CA ALA A 182 20.88 3.56 0.88
C ALA A 182 19.95 3.09 -0.25
N VAL A 183 19.98 3.80 -1.39
CA VAL A 183 19.16 3.48 -2.57
C VAL A 183 19.48 2.09 -3.12
N GLU A 184 20.74 1.67 -3.04
CA GLU A 184 21.20 0.33 -3.45
C GLU A 184 20.45 -0.76 -2.68
N ARG A 185 20.25 -0.58 -1.38
CA ARG A 185 19.48 -1.52 -0.56
C ARG A 185 18.02 -1.60 -1.01
N THR A 186 17.42 -0.46 -1.34
CA THR A 186 16.05 -0.43 -1.89
C THR A 186 15.97 -1.20 -3.21
N ARG A 187 16.97 -1.02 -4.10
CA ARG A 187 17.05 -1.76 -5.36
C ARG A 187 17.13 -3.26 -5.14
N GLU A 188 18.05 -3.72 -4.32
CA GLU A 188 18.22 -5.15 -4.01
C GLU A 188 16.92 -5.77 -3.48
N GLN A 189 16.26 -5.12 -2.52
CA GLN A 189 15.03 -5.64 -1.95
C GLN A 189 13.87 -5.60 -2.95
N ALA A 190 13.77 -4.53 -3.75
CA ALA A 190 12.75 -4.42 -4.80
C ALA A 190 12.87 -5.56 -5.82
N GLU A 191 14.08 -5.87 -6.27
CA GLU A 191 14.34 -6.95 -7.21
C GLU A 191 13.99 -8.32 -6.60
N ARG A 192 14.30 -8.55 -5.32
CA ARG A 192 13.92 -9.78 -4.60
C ARG A 192 12.40 -9.95 -4.53
N PHE A 193 11.65 -8.91 -4.17
CA PHE A 193 10.19 -8.96 -4.13
C PHE A 193 9.57 -9.17 -5.52
N ILE A 194 10.09 -8.49 -6.53
CA ILE A 194 9.61 -8.68 -7.91
C ILE A 194 9.90 -10.12 -8.39
N SER A 195 11.08 -10.67 -8.06
CA SER A 195 11.40 -12.06 -8.37
C SER A 195 10.44 -13.04 -7.65
N ALA A 196 10.25 -12.86 -6.34
CA ALA A 196 9.33 -13.68 -5.55
C ALA A 196 7.87 -13.60 -6.03
N SER A 197 7.46 -12.48 -6.63
CA SER A 197 6.11 -12.30 -7.18
C SER A 197 5.86 -13.02 -8.50
N LYS A 198 6.88 -13.60 -9.13
CA LYS A 198 6.79 -14.33 -10.40
C LYS A 198 6.82 -15.86 -10.20
N SER A 199 7.15 -16.29 -8.98
CA SER A 199 7.20 -17.70 -8.59
C SER A 199 5.82 -18.20 -8.16
#